data_da8bcdad8799dc37ea5ee7af2816fea5
#
_entry.id   da8bcdad8799dc37ea5ee7af2816fea5
#
_cell.length_a   1.000
_cell.length_b   1.000
_cell.length_c   1.000
_cell.angle_alpha   90.00
_cell.angle_beta   90.00
_cell.angle_gamma   90.00
#
_symmetry.space_group_name_H-M   'P 1'
#
loop_
_entity.id
_entity.type
_entity.pdbx_description
1 polymer ?
#
loop_
_entity_poly.entity_id
_entity_poly.type
_entity_poly.pdbx_seq_one_letter_code
_entity_poly.pdbx_strand_id
1 'polypeptide(L)'
;MKEGFEKCDYEHTLFIKTRKEGKVLIVSLYVDGLIFTGNDELMFTEFKNSMKDEFDITDLGMMRYFLGLEVLQRSYGIFISQKKYALEVLKWLGMDKSNSVNNPIVPGFKLMKDEGGVKVDKTY
;
A
#
# COMPACT_ATOMS: atom_id res chain seq x y z
N MET A 1 -0.31 20.87 10.18
CA MET A 1 -0.66 21.47 8.86
C MET A 1 -1.71 22.53 9.06
N LYS A 2 -1.34 23.81 8.88
CA LYS A 2 -2.25 24.95 9.13
C LYS A 2 -2.96 25.49 7.87
N GLU A 3 -2.72 24.91 6.70
CA GLU A 3 -3.12 25.51 5.41
C GLU A 3 -4.48 25.02 4.89
N GLY A 4 -5.51 25.01 5.72
CA GLY A 4 -6.88 24.66 5.28
C GLY A 4 -7.09 23.16 5.02
N PHE A 5 -6.32 22.31 5.69
CA PHE A 5 -6.58 20.89 5.77
C PHE A 5 -7.51 20.58 6.94
N GLU A 6 -8.49 19.76 6.68
CA GLU A 6 -9.37 19.15 7.68
C GLU A 6 -8.85 17.75 7.99
N LYS A 7 -8.72 17.44 9.27
CA LYS A 7 -8.33 16.10 9.73
C LYS A 7 -9.55 15.19 9.70
N CYS A 8 -9.38 13.97 9.20
CA CYS A 8 -10.46 12.98 9.25
C CYS A 8 -10.73 12.54 10.70
N ASP A 9 -12.00 12.54 11.12
CA ASP A 9 -12.40 12.16 12.48
C ASP A 9 -12.18 10.68 12.77
N TYR A 10 -12.22 9.84 11.75
CA TYR A 10 -12.12 8.38 11.86
C TYR A 10 -10.71 7.85 11.59
N GLU A 11 -9.87 8.62 10.89
CA GLU A 11 -8.49 8.25 10.55
C GLU A 11 -7.56 9.43 10.82
N HIS A 12 -6.85 9.36 11.93
CA HIS A 12 -6.03 10.46 12.43
C HIS A 12 -4.82 10.82 11.56
N THR A 13 -4.44 9.96 10.64
CA THR A 13 -3.35 10.17 9.69
C THR A 13 -3.81 10.72 8.35
N LEU A 14 -5.13 10.86 8.15
CA LEU A 14 -5.73 11.32 6.91
C LEU A 14 -6.15 12.79 7.01
N PHE A 15 -5.73 13.59 6.04
CA PHE A 15 -6.01 15.01 5.92
C PHE A 15 -6.62 15.31 4.55
N ILE A 16 -7.65 16.13 4.54
CA ILE A 16 -8.39 16.47 3.32
C ILE A 16 -8.42 18.00 3.17
N LYS A 17 -8.10 18.47 1.99
CA LYS A 17 -8.23 19.88 1.61
C LYS A 17 -9.17 19.97 0.42
N THR A 18 -10.21 20.77 0.56
CA THR A 18 -11.18 21.02 -0.52
C THR A 18 -11.11 22.47 -0.99
N ARG A 19 -11.38 22.69 -2.26
CA ARG A 19 -11.53 24.01 -2.88
C ARG A 19 -12.83 24.07 -3.66
N LYS A 20 -13.17 25.27 -4.14
CA LYS A 20 -14.32 25.48 -5.03
C LYS A 20 -14.22 24.55 -6.25
N GLU A 21 -15.36 24.32 -6.91
CA GLU A 21 -15.47 23.46 -8.10
C GLU A 21 -15.17 21.97 -7.86
N GLY A 22 -15.31 21.51 -6.62
CA GLY A 22 -15.09 20.08 -6.29
C GLY A 22 -13.65 19.63 -6.34
N LYS A 23 -12.70 20.56 -6.28
CA LYS A 23 -11.26 20.24 -6.20
C LYS A 23 -10.93 19.68 -4.83
N VAL A 24 -10.19 18.57 -4.80
CA VAL A 24 -9.84 17.87 -3.57
C VAL A 24 -8.39 17.39 -3.59
N LEU A 25 -7.75 17.49 -2.45
CA LEU A 25 -6.45 16.89 -2.16
C LEU A 25 -6.58 16.09 -0.86
N ILE A 26 -6.20 14.84 -0.92
CA ILE A 26 -6.19 13.90 0.21
C ILE A 26 -4.74 13.54 0.50
N VAL A 27 -4.33 13.67 1.75
CA VAL A 27 -2.97 13.36 2.21
C VAL A 27 -3.07 12.34 3.33
N SER A 28 -2.35 11.23 3.20
CA SER A 28 -2.19 10.23 4.25
C SER A 28 -0.75 10.25 4.75
N LEU A 29 -0.59 10.43 6.06
CA LEU A 29 0.71 10.36 6.74
C LEU A 29 0.98 8.93 7.17
N TYR A 30 2.21 8.49 6.96
CA TYR A 30 2.68 7.20 7.42
C TYR A 30 4.09 7.36 7.99
N VAL A 31 4.39 6.74 9.09
CA VAL A 31 5.61 6.81 9.94
C VAL A 31 6.70 7.81 9.47
N ASP A 32 7.30 7.58 8.31
CA ASP A 32 8.43 8.32 7.73
C ASP A 32 8.15 8.91 6.33
N GLY A 33 6.87 8.87 5.91
CA GLY A 33 6.48 9.35 4.59
C GLY A 33 5.04 9.83 4.53
N LEU A 34 4.66 10.33 3.37
CA LEU A 34 3.29 10.70 3.06
C LEU A 34 2.92 10.28 1.63
N ILE A 35 1.66 9.98 1.47
CA ILE A 35 1.05 9.74 0.17
C ILE A 35 -0.04 10.79 -0.02
N PHE A 36 -0.17 11.30 -1.22
CA PHE A 36 -1.27 12.20 -1.54
C PHE A 36 -1.91 11.84 -2.89
N THR A 37 -3.17 12.15 -3.01
CA THR A 37 -3.97 11.98 -4.22
C THR A 37 -5.01 13.11 -4.32
N GLY A 38 -5.56 13.32 -5.48
CA GLY A 38 -6.57 14.36 -5.71
C GLY A 38 -6.91 14.47 -7.18
N ASN A 39 -7.56 15.56 -7.53
CA ASN A 39 -8.06 15.82 -8.88
C ASN A 39 -7.61 17.17 -9.46
N ASP A 40 -6.62 17.84 -8.84
CA ASP A 40 -6.16 19.16 -9.29
C ASP A 40 -4.63 19.30 -9.21
N GLU A 41 -3.98 19.49 -10.36
CA GLU A 41 -2.52 19.60 -10.49
C GLU A 41 -1.95 20.83 -9.79
N LEU A 42 -2.71 21.94 -9.70
CA LEU A 42 -2.26 23.12 -9.00
C LEU A 42 -2.16 22.86 -7.50
N MET A 43 -3.15 22.17 -6.93
CA MET A 43 -3.12 21.77 -5.52
C MET A 43 -1.94 20.84 -5.22
N PHE A 44 -1.58 19.96 -6.15
CA PHE A 44 -0.39 19.10 -6.01
C PHE A 44 0.90 19.91 -5.98
N THR A 45 1.03 20.87 -6.91
CA THR A 45 2.23 21.70 -7.01
C THR A 45 2.42 22.58 -5.77
N GLU A 46 1.35 23.23 -5.32
CA GLU A 46 1.38 24.04 -4.10
C GLU A 46 1.73 23.20 -2.86
N PHE A 47 1.11 22.03 -2.73
CA PHE A 47 1.38 21.13 -1.63
C PHE A 47 2.83 20.63 -1.62
N LYS A 48 3.37 20.22 -2.77
CA LYS A 48 4.76 19.78 -2.89
C LYS A 48 5.73 20.89 -2.51
N ASN A 49 5.49 22.13 -2.95
CA ASN A 49 6.33 23.26 -2.61
C ASN A 49 6.28 23.56 -1.12
N SER A 50 5.08 23.65 -0.53
CA SER A 50 4.92 23.87 0.91
C SER A 50 5.63 22.79 1.74
N MET A 51 5.53 21.52 1.33
CA MET A 51 6.21 20.42 2.03
C MET A 51 7.74 20.51 1.93
N LYS A 52 8.28 20.92 0.78
CA LYS A 52 9.72 21.11 0.61
C LYS A 52 10.26 22.31 1.40
N ASP A 53 9.44 23.36 1.52
CA ASP A 53 9.84 24.58 2.22
C ASP A 53 9.83 24.40 3.76
N GLU A 54 8.90 23.57 4.27
CA GLU A 54 8.76 23.34 5.71
C GLU A 54 9.55 22.13 6.22
N PHE A 55 9.81 21.14 5.36
CA PHE A 55 10.42 19.85 5.74
C PHE A 55 11.47 19.45 4.70
N ASP A 56 12.52 18.79 5.16
CA ASP A 56 13.52 18.17 4.28
C ASP A 56 12.97 16.86 3.67
N ILE A 57 12.05 17.00 2.70
CA ILE A 57 11.33 15.91 2.06
C ILE A 57 11.77 15.73 0.62
N THR A 58 12.02 14.47 0.23
CA THR A 58 12.28 14.09 -1.15
C THR A 58 10.98 13.67 -1.83
N ASP A 59 10.65 14.30 -2.97
CA ASP A 59 9.54 13.87 -3.83
C ASP A 59 9.95 12.63 -4.64
N LEU A 60 9.39 11.48 -4.31
CA LEU A 60 9.64 10.20 -5.00
C LEU A 60 8.81 10.04 -6.29
N GLY A 61 7.98 11.02 -6.63
CA GLY A 61 7.11 10.99 -7.81
C GLY A 61 5.89 10.07 -7.63
N MET A 62 5.44 9.47 -8.73
CA MET A 62 4.27 8.60 -8.71
C MET A 62 4.54 7.31 -7.93
N MET A 63 3.65 6.99 -7.01
CA MET A 63 3.72 5.78 -6.21
C MET A 63 3.74 4.53 -7.09
N ARG A 64 4.73 3.67 -6.88
CA ARG A 64 4.89 2.38 -7.57
C ARG A 64 4.85 1.19 -6.63
N TYR A 65 5.27 1.40 -5.40
CA TYR A 65 5.34 0.36 -4.36
C TYR A 65 5.15 0.99 -2.99
N PHE A 66 4.26 0.40 -2.20
CA PHE A 66 4.00 0.86 -0.83
C PHE A 66 3.43 -0.27 0.02
N LEU A 67 4.05 -0.56 1.18
CA LEU A 67 3.61 -1.57 2.14
C LEU A 67 3.31 -2.94 1.51
N GLY A 68 4.18 -3.42 0.63
CA GLY A 68 3.98 -4.68 -0.06
C GLY A 68 3.01 -4.63 -1.25
N LEU A 69 2.43 -3.46 -1.52
CA LEU A 69 1.54 -3.23 -2.67
C LEU A 69 2.34 -2.65 -3.83
N GLU A 70 2.20 -3.28 -4.99
CA GLU A 70 2.66 -2.73 -6.27
C GLU A 70 1.53 -1.93 -6.90
N VAL A 71 1.82 -0.71 -7.30
CA VAL A 71 0.83 0.20 -7.90
C VAL A 71 1.25 0.55 -9.31
N LEU A 72 0.42 0.21 -10.27
CA LEU A 72 0.59 0.56 -11.67
C LEU A 72 -0.49 1.56 -12.09
N GLN A 73 -0.10 2.81 -12.28
CA GLN A 73 -1.00 3.88 -12.71
C GLN A 73 -0.99 3.99 -14.24
N ARG A 74 -2.16 3.98 -14.82
CA ARG A 74 -2.41 4.13 -16.26
C ARG A 74 -3.48 5.20 -16.49
N SER A 75 -3.57 5.72 -17.72
CA SER A 75 -4.58 6.74 -18.09
C SER A 75 -6.02 6.27 -17.91
N TYR A 76 -6.26 4.96 -17.92
CA TYR A 76 -7.57 4.32 -17.80
C TYR A 76 -7.81 3.66 -16.44
N GLY A 77 -6.87 3.75 -15.49
CA GLY A 77 -7.07 3.21 -14.15
C GLY A 77 -5.80 2.94 -13.37
N ILE A 78 -6.01 2.53 -12.13
CA ILE A 78 -4.94 2.15 -11.20
C ILE A 78 -5.04 0.65 -10.94
N PHE A 79 -3.95 -0.06 -11.17
CA PHE A 79 -3.79 -1.48 -10.89
C PHE A 79 -3.02 -1.66 -9.59
N ILE A 80 -3.58 -2.41 -8.65
CA ILE A 80 -2.95 -2.74 -7.37
C ILE A 80 -2.73 -4.25 -7.34
N SER A 81 -1.50 -4.69 -7.01
CA SER A 81 -1.14 -6.09 -6.90
C SER A 81 -0.15 -6.34 -5.77
N GLN A 82 -0.01 -7.61 -5.38
CA GLN A 82 1.01 -8.07 -4.42
C GLN A 82 1.88 -9.18 -5.02
N LYS A 83 2.09 -9.15 -6.33
CA LYS A 83 2.80 -10.23 -7.03
C LYS A 83 4.21 -10.46 -6.47
N LYS A 84 4.97 -9.39 -6.27
CA LYS A 84 6.32 -9.45 -5.69
C LYS A 84 6.30 -10.04 -4.28
N TYR A 85 5.42 -9.53 -3.42
CA TYR A 85 5.27 -10.02 -2.05
C TYR A 85 4.85 -11.50 -2.02
N ALA A 86 3.89 -11.91 -2.84
CA ALA A 86 3.48 -13.31 -2.94
C ALA A 86 4.62 -14.22 -3.37
N LEU A 87 5.43 -13.80 -4.35
CA LEU A 87 6.60 -14.56 -4.78
C LEU A 87 7.68 -14.65 -3.69
N GLU A 88 7.89 -13.61 -2.92
CA GLU A 88 8.82 -13.61 -1.78
C GLU A 88 8.36 -14.61 -0.69
N VAL A 89 7.07 -14.59 -0.33
CA VAL A 89 6.50 -15.55 0.63
C VAL A 89 6.63 -16.98 0.15
N LEU A 90 6.29 -17.25 -1.11
CA LEU A 90 6.46 -18.59 -1.71
C LEU A 90 7.90 -19.04 -1.67
N LYS A 91 8.84 -18.13 -1.93
CA LYS A 91 10.28 -18.43 -1.88
C LYS A 91 10.75 -18.74 -0.45
N TRP A 92 10.31 -18.00 0.55
CA TRP A 92 10.60 -18.27 1.96
C TRP A 92 10.10 -19.65 2.40
N LEU A 93 8.95 -20.06 1.88
CA LEU A 93 8.36 -21.38 2.17
C LEU A 93 8.90 -22.50 1.27
N GLY A 94 9.87 -22.22 0.37
CA GLY A 94 10.38 -23.20 -0.59
C GLY A 94 9.36 -23.66 -1.63
N MET A 95 8.31 -22.86 -1.87
CA MET A 95 7.18 -23.17 -2.76
C MET A 95 7.21 -22.40 -4.09
N ASP A 96 8.28 -21.68 -4.38
CA ASP A 96 8.43 -20.85 -5.58
C ASP A 96 8.36 -21.63 -6.91
N LYS A 97 8.61 -22.95 -6.85
CA LYS A 97 8.51 -23.88 -7.99
C LYS A 97 7.32 -24.84 -7.90
N SER A 98 6.46 -24.66 -6.92
CA SER A 98 5.29 -25.51 -6.72
C SER A 98 4.20 -25.19 -7.75
N ASN A 99 3.46 -26.22 -8.18
CA ASN A 99 2.30 -26.02 -9.04
C ASN A 99 1.18 -25.30 -8.27
N SER A 100 0.54 -24.34 -8.93
CA SER A 100 -0.62 -23.65 -8.35
C SER A 100 -1.82 -24.60 -8.23
N VAL A 101 -2.58 -24.44 -7.16
CA VAL A 101 -3.86 -25.13 -6.94
C VAL A 101 -4.97 -24.11 -6.76
N ASN A 102 -6.17 -24.43 -7.25
CA ASN A 102 -7.31 -23.52 -7.14
C ASN A 102 -7.88 -23.46 -5.72
N ASN A 103 -7.81 -24.57 -5.00
CA ASN A 103 -8.28 -24.66 -3.62
C ASN A 103 -7.14 -25.04 -2.69
N PRO A 104 -6.98 -24.36 -1.54
CA PRO A 104 -5.92 -24.68 -0.58
C PRO A 104 -6.07 -26.06 0.04
N ILE A 105 -7.29 -26.61 0.05
CA ILE A 105 -7.61 -27.97 0.53
C ILE A 105 -8.33 -28.71 -0.59
N VAL A 106 -7.80 -29.87 -0.96
CA VAL A 106 -8.46 -30.75 -1.93
C VAL A 106 -9.77 -31.30 -1.33
N PRO A 107 -10.92 -31.19 -2.04
CA PRO A 107 -12.18 -31.73 -1.55
C PRO A 107 -12.05 -33.22 -1.18
N GLY A 108 -12.56 -33.60 0.02
CA GLY A 108 -12.46 -34.95 0.54
C GLY A 108 -11.18 -35.29 1.31
N PHE A 109 -10.17 -34.42 1.28
CA PHE A 109 -8.95 -34.59 2.08
C PHE A 109 -9.19 -34.10 3.53
N LYS A 110 -9.04 -35.01 4.50
CA LYS A 110 -9.12 -34.68 5.93
C LYS A 110 -7.71 -34.43 6.44
N LEU A 111 -7.46 -33.20 6.90
CA LEU A 111 -6.23 -32.90 7.63
C LEU A 111 -6.27 -33.63 8.97
N MET A 112 -5.32 -34.50 9.19
CA MET A 112 -5.13 -35.20 10.48
C MET A 112 -3.89 -34.63 11.15
N LYS A 113 -3.82 -34.75 12.48
CA LYS A 113 -2.62 -34.41 13.23
C LYS A 113 -1.50 -35.36 12.81
N ASP A 114 -0.42 -34.79 12.33
CA ASP A 114 0.79 -35.54 11.99
C ASP A 114 1.57 -35.87 13.26
N GLU A 115 1.33 -37.08 13.81
CA GLU A 115 1.98 -37.52 15.05
C GLU A 115 3.45 -37.91 14.87
N GLY A 116 3.89 -38.17 13.65
CA GLY A 116 5.26 -38.51 13.29
C GLY A 116 6.05 -37.38 12.58
N GLY A 117 5.43 -36.24 12.38
CA GLY A 117 6.00 -35.12 11.63
C GLY A 117 7.15 -34.42 12.35
N VAL A 118 8.03 -33.84 11.55
CA VAL A 118 9.11 -32.98 12.05
C VAL A 118 8.49 -31.68 12.57
N LYS A 119 8.84 -31.30 13.80
CA LYS A 119 8.38 -30.03 14.37
C LYS A 119 8.84 -28.87 13.49
N VAL A 120 7.89 -28.02 13.13
CA VAL A 120 8.18 -26.77 12.40
C VAL A 120 9.00 -25.85 13.30
N ASP A 121 10.11 -25.35 12.78
CA ASP A 121 10.87 -24.30 13.43
C ASP A 121 10.01 -23.04 13.49
N LYS A 122 9.79 -22.49 14.68
CA LYS A 122 8.98 -21.32 14.94
C LYS A 122 9.78 -20.00 14.89
N THR A 123 11.02 -20.04 14.46
CA THR A 123 11.94 -18.90 14.42
C THR A 123 11.80 -18.07 13.14
N TYR A 124 10.56 -17.86 12.65
CA TYR A 124 10.27 -16.98 11.53
C TYR A 124 9.49 -15.77 12.00
#